data_9fd3af118fd7c45eea351c3b4063ce38
#
_entry.id   9fd3af118fd7c45eea351c3b4063ce38
#
_cell.length_a   1.000
_cell.length_b   1.000
_cell.length_c   1.000
_cell.angle_alpha   90.00
_cell.angle_beta   90.00
_cell.angle_gamma   90.00
#
_symmetry.space_group_name_H-M   'P 1'
#
loop_
_entity.id
_entity.type
_entity.pdbx_description
1 polymer ?
#
loop_
_entity_poly.entity_id
_entity_poly.type
_entity_poly.pdbx_seq_one_letter_code
_entity_poly.pdbx_strand_id
1 'polypeptide(L)'
;KGVEFYGVFSDLSTSRAECVDFAREFEIAFPVLFDGSGEMQSRLEPTHVPEAFVLDGGKRLVYRGRIDDLYRELGRRQQTPTTRDLHEAIESLVGSTSKSGTPDLVRTVPVGCLVEQNSTSRVPVTFRRDIAPLMYANCTECHRAGEVAPFPLSTYEDCAKRSAFLAKVTKSGLMPPWMAVAGHGEFVGNRVLSASQQRLIQQWIDDGLAVGDRADEPAPPIYSKGWRLGEPDLVIESPHEFTLAADGDDTFQHYVVPIELPEDKTLIGFEFQPGNPAIVHHAVVFYDTMGSARKKDAKTPEPGYQTFGSPGIPVAGVVGFWAPGMTPRFLPDDIGYRIPKTVDFLLQLHLHPSGKLEKDRSRIGLYFAKNGAERPRMMSRVPLVLGTLMIDVPAGESSHVLRSE
;
A
#
# COMPACT_ATOMS: atom_id res chain seq x y z
N LYS A 1 -23.89 41.38 -1.12
CA LYS A 1 -25.06 41.48 -0.23
C LYS A 1 -26.21 40.67 -0.84
N GLY A 2 -26.83 39.75 -0.07
CA GLY A 2 -27.96 38.93 -0.50
C GLY A 2 -27.58 37.50 -0.96
N VAL A 3 -26.36 37.05 -0.79
CA VAL A 3 -25.94 35.67 -1.00
C VAL A 3 -25.54 35.05 0.33
N GLU A 4 -26.09 33.87 0.62
CA GLU A 4 -25.78 33.07 1.79
C GLU A 4 -24.98 31.85 1.34
N PHE A 5 -23.95 31.51 2.09
CA PHE A 5 -23.10 30.34 1.84
C PHE A 5 -23.28 29.30 2.94
N TYR A 6 -23.33 28.04 2.55
CA TYR A 6 -23.40 26.92 3.44
C TYR A 6 -22.40 25.84 2.98
N GLY A 7 -21.62 25.27 3.91
CA GLY A 7 -20.92 24.01 3.67
C GLY A 7 -21.84 22.86 4.04
N VAL A 8 -21.85 21.79 3.25
CA VAL A 8 -22.64 20.60 3.55
C VAL A 8 -21.73 19.38 3.59
N PHE A 9 -21.68 18.74 4.75
CA PHE A 9 -21.07 17.43 4.88
C PHE A 9 -22.14 16.38 4.57
N SER A 10 -21.99 15.76 3.40
CA SER A 10 -22.90 14.73 2.90
C SER A 10 -22.32 13.33 2.98
N ASP A 11 -21.11 13.18 3.53
CA ASP A 11 -20.51 11.88 3.77
C ASP A 11 -21.12 11.23 5.02
N LEU A 12 -21.83 10.14 4.83
CA LEU A 12 -22.51 9.40 5.90
C LEU A 12 -21.56 8.74 6.89
N SER A 13 -20.28 8.57 6.55
CA SER A 13 -19.26 8.04 7.45
C SER A 13 -18.72 9.08 8.43
N THR A 14 -18.92 10.36 8.16
CA THR A 14 -18.47 11.48 8.99
C THR A 14 -19.49 11.74 10.10
N SER A 15 -19.07 11.72 11.34
CA SER A 15 -19.92 12.09 12.47
C SER A 15 -20.10 13.60 12.57
N ARG A 16 -21.15 14.03 13.26
CA ARG A 16 -21.37 15.47 13.54
C ARG A 16 -20.22 16.11 14.30
N ALA A 17 -19.54 15.37 15.18
CA ALA A 17 -18.41 15.85 15.93
C ALA A 17 -17.21 16.13 15.01
N GLU A 18 -16.91 15.22 14.12
CA GLU A 18 -15.85 15.39 13.11
C GLU A 18 -16.12 16.57 12.18
N CYS A 19 -17.37 16.82 11.79
CA CYS A 19 -17.75 18.02 11.02
C CYS A 19 -17.44 19.31 11.77
N VAL A 20 -17.73 19.36 13.07
CA VAL A 20 -17.45 20.53 13.93
C VAL A 20 -15.94 20.74 14.08
N ASP A 21 -15.19 19.67 14.28
CA ASP A 21 -13.74 19.74 14.43
C ASP A 21 -13.09 20.18 13.12
N PHE A 22 -13.50 19.64 11.99
CA PHE A 22 -13.07 20.06 10.67
C PHE A 22 -13.34 21.56 10.41
N ALA A 23 -14.58 22.02 10.70
CA ALA A 23 -14.93 23.43 10.50
C ALA A 23 -14.07 24.38 11.34
N ARG A 24 -13.66 23.94 12.55
CA ARG A 24 -12.76 24.68 13.43
C ARG A 24 -11.32 24.63 12.93
N GLU A 25 -10.82 23.47 12.55
CA GLU A 25 -9.45 23.27 12.07
C GLU A 25 -9.15 24.10 10.81
N PHE A 26 -10.12 24.14 9.88
CA PHE A 26 -9.98 24.88 8.62
C PHE A 26 -10.56 26.30 8.67
N GLU A 27 -10.91 26.81 9.87
CA GLU A 27 -11.39 28.17 10.08
C GLU A 27 -12.53 28.57 9.11
N ILE A 28 -13.49 27.66 8.87
CA ILE A 28 -14.58 27.90 7.92
C ILE A 28 -15.48 29.02 8.42
N ALA A 29 -15.54 30.13 7.68
CA ALA A 29 -16.22 31.36 8.07
C ALA A 29 -17.74 31.40 7.79
N PHE A 30 -18.30 30.33 7.23
CA PHE A 30 -19.73 30.24 6.91
C PHE A 30 -20.37 29.03 7.61
N PRO A 31 -21.72 29.00 7.77
CA PRO A 31 -22.41 27.89 8.41
C PRO A 31 -22.12 26.55 7.73
N VAL A 32 -21.88 25.53 8.54
CA VAL A 32 -21.69 24.17 8.10
C VAL A 32 -22.86 23.30 8.56
N LEU A 33 -23.44 22.57 7.63
CA LEU A 33 -24.56 21.67 7.83
C LEU A 33 -24.07 20.21 7.78
N PHE A 34 -24.64 19.39 8.64
CA PHE A 34 -24.41 17.95 8.65
C PHE A 34 -25.66 17.25 8.06
N ASP A 35 -25.49 16.62 6.90
CA ASP A 35 -26.56 15.87 6.21
C ASP A 35 -26.61 14.40 6.64
N GLY A 36 -26.76 14.15 7.95
CA GLY A 36 -26.78 12.79 8.51
C GLY A 36 -27.94 11.91 8.03
N SER A 37 -28.98 12.51 7.45
CA SER A 37 -30.11 11.80 6.85
C SER A 37 -29.92 11.50 5.35
N GLY A 38 -28.94 12.14 4.70
CA GLY A 38 -28.74 12.08 3.25
C GLY A 38 -29.82 12.80 2.43
N GLU A 39 -30.61 13.68 3.07
CA GLU A 39 -31.68 14.38 2.38
C GLU A 39 -31.16 15.38 1.33
N MET A 40 -30.11 16.14 1.68
CA MET A 40 -29.48 17.09 0.77
C MET A 40 -28.76 16.33 -0.36
N GLN A 41 -28.08 15.23 -0.02
CA GLN A 41 -27.43 14.36 -1.00
C GLN A 41 -28.45 13.82 -2.01
N SER A 42 -29.62 13.34 -1.55
CA SER A 42 -30.66 12.82 -2.44
C SER A 42 -31.27 13.88 -3.33
N ARG A 43 -31.36 15.14 -2.86
CA ARG A 43 -31.93 16.24 -3.63
C ARG A 43 -31.03 16.91 -4.64
N LEU A 44 -29.72 17.02 -4.27
CA LEU A 44 -28.71 17.70 -5.09
C LEU A 44 -27.89 16.75 -5.94
N GLU A 45 -27.88 15.47 -5.58
CA GLU A 45 -27.14 14.42 -6.26
C GLU A 45 -25.66 14.81 -6.55
N PRO A 46 -24.90 15.25 -5.52
CA PRO A 46 -23.51 15.63 -5.73
C PRO A 46 -22.70 14.46 -6.29
N THR A 47 -21.79 14.76 -7.19
CA THR A 47 -20.92 13.73 -7.81
C THR A 47 -19.52 13.74 -7.27
N HIS A 48 -19.05 14.89 -6.78
CA HIS A 48 -17.68 15.06 -6.26
C HIS A 48 -17.69 15.92 -4.98
N VAL A 49 -16.59 15.81 -4.23
CA VAL A 49 -16.27 16.73 -3.11
C VAL A 49 -14.92 17.38 -3.42
N PRO A 50 -14.88 18.74 -3.49
CA PRO A 50 -16.00 19.68 -3.41
C PRO A 50 -16.78 19.81 -4.72
N GLU A 51 -18.10 19.94 -4.62
CA GLU A 51 -18.96 20.38 -5.72
C GLU A 51 -19.83 21.55 -5.22
N ALA A 52 -19.93 22.62 -6.00
CA ALA A 52 -20.69 23.81 -5.67
C ALA A 52 -22.08 23.79 -6.32
N PHE A 53 -23.08 24.29 -5.59
CA PHE A 53 -24.45 24.41 -6.05
C PHE A 53 -24.94 25.83 -5.77
N VAL A 54 -25.56 26.50 -6.74
CA VAL A 54 -26.20 27.82 -6.54
C VAL A 54 -27.70 27.69 -6.78
N LEU A 55 -28.47 28.15 -5.80
CA LEU A 55 -29.91 28.21 -5.85
C LEU A 55 -30.35 29.66 -5.95
N ASP A 56 -31.34 29.95 -6.79
CA ASP A 56 -31.96 31.29 -6.86
C ASP A 56 -32.92 31.55 -5.67
N GLY A 57 -33.44 32.76 -5.57
CA GLY A 57 -34.39 33.12 -4.52
C GLY A 57 -35.72 32.31 -4.55
N GLY A 58 -36.00 31.59 -5.63
CA GLY A 58 -37.08 30.63 -5.77
C GLY A 58 -36.67 29.18 -5.44
N LYS A 59 -35.50 28.98 -4.89
CA LYS A 59 -34.92 27.65 -4.58
C LYS A 59 -34.67 26.74 -5.78
N ARG A 60 -34.54 27.32 -6.98
CA ARG A 60 -34.21 26.56 -8.19
C ARG A 60 -32.70 26.50 -8.37
N LEU A 61 -32.16 25.34 -8.76
CA LEU A 61 -30.76 25.15 -9.07
C LEU A 61 -30.41 25.87 -10.38
N VAL A 62 -29.49 26.84 -10.31
CA VAL A 62 -29.03 27.63 -11.45
C VAL A 62 -27.56 27.40 -11.81
N TYR A 63 -26.78 26.83 -10.88
CA TYR A 63 -25.41 26.38 -11.12
C TYR A 63 -25.11 25.12 -10.35
N ARG A 64 -24.32 24.22 -10.96
CA ARG A 64 -23.63 23.13 -10.28
C ARG A 64 -22.30 22.83 -10.93
N GLY A 65 -21.27 22.52 -10.12
CA GLY A 65 -19.96 22.13 -10.63
C GLY A 65 -18.80 22.55 -9.73
N ARG A 66 -17.66 22.81 -10.35
CA ARG A 66 -16.44 23.21 -9.65
C ARG A 66 -16.50 24.63 -9.12
N ILE A 67 -15.69 24.93 -8.12
CA ILE A 67 -15.54 26.29 -7.57
C ILE A 67 -14.77 27.17 -8.57
N ASP A 68 -13.67 26.65 -9.07
CA ASP A 68 -12.79 27.26 -10.07
C ASP A 68 -11.99 26.16 -10.82
N ASP A 69 -11.07 26.54 -11.68
CA ASP A 69 -10.20 25.61 -12.41
C ASP A 69 -8.80 25.48 -11.79
N LEU A 70 -8.63 25.81 -10.51
CA LEU A 70 -7.34 25.66 -9.80
C LEU A 70 -6.82 24.21 -9.87
N TYR A 71 -7.73 23.25 -9.83
CA TYR A 71 -7.45 21.84 -10.07
C TYR A 71 -8.11 21.40 -11.39
N ARG A 72 -7.31 21.02 -12.37
CA ARG A 72 -7.80 20.48 -13.66
C ARG A 72 -8.16 19.01 -13.58
N GLU A 73 -7.42 18.29 -12.76
CA GLU A 73 -7.58 16.86 -12.47
C GLU A 73 -7.12 16.61 -11.04
N LEU A 74 -7.49 15.48 -10.46
CA LEU A 74 -7.03 15.09 -9.12
C LEU A 74 -5.49 15.07 -9.08
N GLY A 75 -4.90 15.83 -8.12
CA GLY A 75 -3.45 15.95 -7.99
C GLY A 75 -2.77 16.94 -8.95
N ARG A 76 -3.50 17.56 -9.89
CA ARG A 76 -2.92 18.49 -10.88
C ARG A 76 -3.36 19.92 -10.63
N ARG A 77 -2.63 20.60 -9.73
CA ARG A 77 -2.91 21.98 -9.33
C ARG A 77 -2.22 23.00 -10.25
N GLN A 78 -2.93 24.05 -10.65
CA GLN A 78 -2.38 25.25 -11.30
C GLN A 78 -1.83 26.23 -10.24
N GLN A 79 -0.99 27.18 -10.66
CA GLN A 79 -0.52 28.23 -9.75
C GLN A 79 -1.64 29.21 -9.38
N THR A 80 -2.49 29.55 -10.35
CA THR A 80 -3.64 30.41 -10.18
C THR A 80 -4.79 29.90 -11.05
N PRO A 81 -6.06 30.05 -10.61
CA PRO A 81 -7.19 29.69 -11.46
C PRO A 81 -7.28 30.66 -12.65
N THR A 82 -7.65 30.13 -13.81
CA THR A 82 -7.92 30.91 -15.02
C THR A 82 -9.40 31.23 -15.20
N THR A 83 -10.30 30.43 -14.58
CA THR A 83 -11.73 30.66 -14.49
C THR A 83 -12.18 30.61 -13.04
N ARG A 84 -13.20 31.39 -12.70
CA ARG A 84 -13.83 31.43 -11.38
C ARG A 84 -15.31 31.10 -11.48
N ASP A 85 -15.59 29.89 -11.93
CA ASP A 85 -16.90 29.44 -12.38
C ASP A 85 -18.03 29.70 -11.36
N LEU A 86 -17.84 29.39 -10.08
CA LEU A 86 -18.81 29.68 -9.03
C LEU A 86 -19.04 31.19 -8.83
N HIS A 87 -17.96 31.96 -8.84
CA HIS A 87 -18.04 33.41 -8.68
C HIS A 87 -18.79 34.04 -9.84
N GLU A 88 -18.49 33.67 -11.08
CA GLU A 88 -19.16 34.13 -12.29
C GLU A 88 -20.65 33.76 -12.29
N ALA A 89 -21.02 32.57 -11.86
CA ALA A 89 -22.40 32.14 -11.73
C ALA A 89 -23.17 33.01 -10.70
N ILE A 90 -22.54 33.32 -9.56
CA ILE A 90 -23.15 34.16 -8.53
C ILE A 90 -23.28 35.60 -9.03
N GLU A 91 -22.26 36.19 -9.67
CA GLU A 91 -22.32 37.53 -10.23
C GLU A 91 -23.45 37.68 -11.31
N SER A 92 -23.51 36.67 -12.19
CA SER A 92 -24.60 36.64 -13.21
C SER A 92 -25.99 36.63 -12.58
N LEU A 93 -26.18 35.90 -11.48
CA LEU A 93 -27.45 35.82 -10.77
C LEU A 93 -27.79 37.14 -10.06
N VAL A 94 -26.82 37.75 -9.36
CA VAL A 94 -27.01 38.98 -8.58
C VAL A 94 -27.07 40.23 -9.46
N GLY A 95 -26.32 40.23 -10.57
CA GLY A 95 -26.25 41.33 -11.53
C GLY A 95 -27.45 41.41 -12.48
N SER A 96 -28.22 40.35 -12.61
CA SER A 96 -29.41 40.30 -13.50
C SER A 96 -30.57 41.11 -12.91
N THR A 97 -30.69 42.36 -13.31
CA THR A 97 -31.85 43.22 -12.99
C THR A 97 -33.08 42.90 -13.84
N SER A 98 -32.99 41.96 -14.77
CA SER A 98 -34.07 41.61 -15.69
C SER A 98 -35.01 40.56 -15.11
N LYS A 99 -36.24 40.94 -14.86
CA LYS A 99 -37.34 40.10 -14.33
C LYS A 99 -37.95 39.11 -15.34
N SER A 100 -37.36 38.91 -16.47
CA SER A 100 -37.97 38.12 -17.55
C SER A 100 -36.95 37.12 -18.14
N GLY A 101 -37.00 35.94 -17.59
CA GLY A 101 -36.29 34.78 -18.11
C GLY A 101 -35.82 33.85 -16.96
N THR A 102 -36.16 32.58 -17.05
CA THR A 102 -35.61 31.55 -16.15
C THR A 102 -34.16 31.34 -16.53
N PRO A 103 -33.16 31.58 -15.64
CA PRO A 103 -31.78 31.28 -16.00
C PRO A 103 -31.64 29.78 -16.25
N ASP A 104 -30.99 29.44 -17.35
CA ASP A 104 -30.66 28.05 -17.64
C ASP A 104 -29.66 27.53 -16.63
N LEU A 105 -29.73 26.24 -16.29
CA LEU A 105 -28.81 25.59 -15.40
C LEU A 105 -27.43 25.51 -16.04
N VAL A 106 -26.47 26.23 -15.50
CA VAL A 106 -25.05 26.16 -15.89
C VAL A 106 -24.40 24.99 -15.19
N ARG A 107 -23.64 24.17 -15.92
CA ARG A 107 -22.91 23.01 -15.40
C ARG A 107 -21.45 23.09 -15.78
N THR A 108 -20.57 22.84 -14.81
CA THR A 108 -19.15 22.61 -15.03
C THR A 108 -18.76 21.28 -14.44
N VAL A 109 -17.65 20.69 -14.91
CA VAL A 109 -17.19 19.40 -14.41
C VAL A 109 -16.43 19.62 -13.10
N PRO A 110 -16.94 19.13 -11.95
CA PRO A 110 -16.23 19.24 -10.68
C PRO A 110 -14.98 18.34 -10.68
N VAL A 111 -13.97 18.74 -9.91
CA VAL A 111 -12.73 17.98 -9.71
C VAL A 111 -12.59 17.73 -8.21
N GLY A 112 -12.55 16.47 -7.83
CA GLY A 112 -12.50 16.07 -6.42
C GLY A 112 -12.69 14.57 -6.24
N CYS A 113 -12.88 14.16 -4.98
CA CYS A 113 -13.25 12.78 -4.67
C CYS A 113 -14.71 12.52 -5.06
N LEU A 114 -14.98 11.33 -5.60
CA LEU A 114 -16.36 10.94 -5.92
C LEU A 114 -17.20 10.83 -4.65
N VAL A 115 -18.42 11.39 -4.70
CA VAL A 115 -19.41 11.23 -3.63
C VAL A 115 -20.12 9.90 -3.81
N GLU A 116 -20.15 9.10 -2.76
CA GLU A 116 -20.98 7.90 -2.72
C GLU A 116 -22.46 8.33 -2.63
N GLN A 117 -23.23 8.05 -3.67
CA GLN A 117 -24.64 8.41 -3.69
C GLN A 117 -25.46 7.45 -2.82
N ASN A 118 -26.30 8.02 -1.94
CA ASN A 118 -27.37 7.29 -1.28
C ASN A 118 -28.45 6.94 -2.29
N SER A 119 -28.34 5.83 -2.97
CA SER A 119 -29.49 5.29 -3.66
C SER A 119 -30.47 4.79 -2.58
N THR A 120 -31.70 5.31 -2.58
CA THR A 120 -32.83 4.81 -1.77
C THR A 120 -33.16 3.33 -2.06
N SER A 121 -32.56 2.77 -3.09
CA SER A 121 -32.50 1.34 -3.39
C SER A 121 -31.05 0.88 -3.20
N ARG A 122 -30.62 0.75 -1.95
CA ARG A 122 -29.32 0.19 -1.62
C ARG A 122 -29.23 -1.25 -2.14
N VAL A 123 -28.44 -1.45 -3.17
CA VAL A 123 -28.09 -2.81 -3.61
C VAL A 123 -27.20 -3.41 -2.52
N PRO A 124 -27.62 -4.50 -1.87
CA PRO A 124 -26.81 -5.12 -0.81
C PRO A 124 -25.41 -5.44 -1.32
N VAL A 125 -24.42 -5.22 -0.46
CA VAL A 125 -23.05 -5.64 -0.75
C VAL A 125 -22.99 -7.15 -0.71
N THR A 126 -22.39 -7.75 -1.74
CA THR A 126 -22.27 -9.20 -1.84
C THR A 126 -20.82 -9.63 -1.94
N PHE A 127 -20.55 -10.86 -1.49
CA PHE A 127 -19.20 -11.41 -1.57
C PHE A 127 -18.69 -11.44 -3.01
N ARG A 128 -19.45 -12.05 -3.92
CA ARG A 128 -18.98 -12.28 -5.28
C ARG A 128 -18.73 -11.01 -6.07
N ARG A 129 -19.64 -10.05 -6.00
CA ARG A 129 -19.53 -8.80 -6.76
C ARG A 129 -18.51 -7.83 -6.16
N ASP A 130 -18.50 -7.70 -4.83
CA ASP A 130 -17.86 -6.58 -4.16
C ASP A 130 -16.65 -7.00 -3.31
N ILE A 131 -16.75 -8.10 -2.58
CA ILE A 131 -15.73 -8.51 -1.60
C ILE A 131 -14.67 -9.40 -2.24
N ALA A 132 -15.03 -10.35 -3.09
CA ALA A 132 -14.05 -11.23 -3.72
C ALA A 132 -13.01 -10.46 -4.55
N PRO A 133 -13.37 -9.46 -5.39
CA PRO A 133 -12.38 -8.64 -6.10
C PRO A 133 -11.42 -7.92 -5.12
N LEU A 134 -11.96 -7.39 -4.02
CA LEU A 134 -11.17 -6.71 -3.01
C LEU A 134 -10.20 -7.66 -2.31
N MET A 135 -10.66 -8.85 -1.91
CA MET A 135 -9.81 -9.89 -1.30
C MET A 135 -8.72 -10.34 -2.26
N TYR A 136 -9.06 -10.58 -3.51
CA TYR A 136 -8.11 -11.01 -4.54
C TYR A 136 -7.02 -9.98 -4.81
N ALA A 137 -7.36 -8.70 -4.82
CA ALA A 137 -6.41 -7.63 -5.08
C ALA A 137 -5.49 -7.33 -3.87
N ASN A 138 -5.96 -7.51 -2.63
CA ASN A 138 -5.27 -6.99 -1.46
C ASN A 138 -4.87 -8.03 -0.41
N CYS A 139 -5.50 -9.22 -0.38
CA CYS A 139 -5.36 -10.15 0.73
C CYS A 139 -4.80 -11.52 0.30
N THR A 140 -5.31 -12.10 -0.79
CA THR A 140 -5.03 -13.49 -1.16
C THR A 140 -3.59 -13.72 -1.64
N GLU A 141 -2.82 -12.67 -1.91
CA GLU A 141 -1.40 -12.83 -2.19
C GLU A 141 -0.65 -13.50 -1.02
N CYS A 142 -1.01 -13.14 0.21
CA CYS A 142 -0.48 -13.74 1.43
C CYS A 142 -1.43 -14.77 2.04
N HIS A 143 -2.76 -14.52 1.95
CA HIS A 143 -3.81 -15.32 2.56
C HIS A 143 -4.37 -16.38 1.58
N ARG A 144 -3.53 -17.32 1.13
CA ARG A 144 -3.90 -18.52 0.39
C ARG A 144 -3.16 -19.74 0.93
N ALA A 145 -3.60 -20.92 0.54
CA ALA A 145 -2.96 -22.15 0.99
C ALA A 145 -1.47 -22.21 0.59
N GLY A 146 -0.60 -22.52 1.54
CA GLY A 146 0.84 -22.65 1.32
C GLY A 146 1.63 -21.35 1.37
N GLU A 147 0.99 -20.22 1.68
CA GLU A 147 1.65 -18.93 1.85
C GLU A 147 1.82 -18.53 3.32
N VAL A 148 2.47 -17.38 3.54
CA VAL A 148 2.91 -16.91 4.86
C VAL A 148 1.78 -16.66 5.87
N ALA A 149 0.58 -16.31 5.40
CA ALA A 149 -0.51 -16.01 6.31
C ALA A 149 -1.08 -17.27 6.98
N PRO A 150 -1.50 -17.19 8.25
CA PRO A 150 -1.90 -18.35 9.05
C PRO A 150 -3.22 -19.00 8.61
N PHE A 151 -3.95 -18.37 7.69
CA PHE A 151 -5.21 -18.87 7.15
C PHE A 151 -5.52 -18.29 5.77
N PRO A 152 -6.25 -19.01 4.91
CA PRO A 152 -6.68 -18.49 3.62
C PRO A 152 -7.85 -17.51 3.73
N LEU A 153 -8.01 -16.65 2.71
CA LEU A 153 -9.13 -15.74 2.46
C LEU A 153 -9.56 -15.81 0.99
N SER A 154 -9.45 -16.99 0.39
CA SER A 154 -9.68 -17.19 -1.05
C SER A 154 -11.13 -17.52 -1.39
N THR A 155 -11.94 -17.90 -0.41
CA THR A 155 -13.33 -18.30 -0.60
C THR A 155 -14.29 -17.48 0.26
N TYR A 156 -15.57 -17.55 -0.08
CA TYR A 156 -16.63 -16.96 0.75
C TYR A 156 -16.57 -17.48 2.19
N GLU A 157 -16.44 -18.80 2.35
CA GLU A 157 -16.43 -19.46 3.65
C GLU A 157 -15.24 -19.01 4.51
N ASP A 158 -14.07 -18.83 3.89
CA ASP A 158 -12.88 -18.31 4.56
C ASP A 158 -13.11 -16.92 5.12
N CYS A 159 -13.71 -16.04 4.33
CA CYS A 159 -13.96 -14.63 4.67
C CYS A 159 -15.13 -14.50 5.66
N ALA A 160 -16.25 -15.18 5.42
CA ALA A 160 -17.44 -15.13 6.26
C ALA A 160 -17.15 -15.61 7.69
N LYS A 161 -16.41 -16.72 7.82
CA LYS A 161 -15.98 -17.25 9.14
C LYS A 161 -15.17 -16.24 9.95
N ARG A 162 -14.51 -15.28 9.30
CA ARG A 162 -13.61 -14.32 9.93
C ARG A 162 -14.05 -12.86 9.75
N SER A 163 -15.28 -12.64 9.34
CA SER A 163 -15.78 -11.32 8.93
C SER A 163 -15.56 -10.24 9.98
N ALA A 164 -15.94 -10.49 11.25
CA ALA A 164 -15.73 -9.53 12.34
C ALA A 164 -14.25 -9.23 12.60
N PHE A 165 -13.38 -10.23 12.47
CA PHE A 165 -11.93 -10.04 12.58
C PHE A 165 -11.39 -9.25 11.40
N LEU A 166 -11.83 -9.54 10.17
CA LEU A 166 -11.47 -8.78 8.97
C LEU A 166 -11.82 -7.30 9.11
N ALA A 167 -13.06 -6.98 9.51
CA ALA A 167 -13.48 -5.59 9.74
C ALA A 167 -12.59 -4.89 10.77
N LYS A 168 -12.30 -5.56 11.90
CA LYS A 168 -11.45 -5.01 12.96
C LYS A 168 -10.04 -4.69 12.48
N VAL A 169 -9.36 -5.64 11.82
CA VAL A 169 -7.95 -5.48 11.44
C VAL A 169 -7.76 -4.55 10.24
N THR A 170 -8.74 -4.47 9.32
CA THR A 170 -8.71 -3.53 8.20
C THR A 170 -9.01 -2.11 8.65
N LYS A 171 -9.99 -1.92 9.55
CA LYS A 171 -10.31 -0.61 10.13
C LYS A 171 -9.16 -0.04 10.95
N SER A 172 -8.44 -0.88 11.70
CA SER A 172 -7.28 -0.43 12.49
C SER A 172 -6.01 -0.23 11.67
N GLY A 173 -6.01 -0.53 10.36
CA GLY A 173 -4.83 -0.46 9.50
C GLY A 173 -3.79 -1.56 9.77
N LEU A 174 -4.10 -2.57 10.59
CA LEU A 174 -3.21 -3.72 10.82
C LEU A 174 -3.07 -4.58 9.56
N MET A 175 -4.15 -4.67 8.77
CA MET A 175 -4.19 -5.42 7.50
C MET A 175 -4.80 -4.57 6.38
N PRO A 176 -4.23 -4.63 5.17
CA PRO A 176 -2.91 -5.20 4.82
C PRO A 176 -1.77 -4.53 5.58
N PRO A 177 -0.66 -5.25 5.91
CA PRO A 177 0.45 -4.67 6.67
C PRO A 177 1.14 -3.57 5.85
N TRP A 178 1.13 -2.35 6.40
CA TRP A 178 1.74 -1.18 5.81
C TRP A 178 2.14 -0.18 6.90
N MET A 179 3.43 0.13 7.00
CA MET A 179 3.96 0.91 8.12
C MET A 179 4.13 2.40 7.80
N ALA A 180 4.13 2.78 6.51
CA ALA A 180 4.29 4.19 6.14
C ALA A 180 3.02 4.98 6.44
N VAL A 181 3.18 6.09 7.14
CA VAL A 181 2.07 6.97 7.52
C VAL A 181 1.63 7.79 6.31
N ALA A 182 0.32 7.88 6.10
CA ALA A 182 -0.27 8.67 5.02
C ALA A 182 0.20 10.13 5.07
N GLY A 183 0.50 10.73 3.91
CA GLY A 183 0.96 12.12 3.81
C GLY A 183 2.46 12.33 4.01
N HIS A 184 3.23 11.30 4.36
CA HIS A 184 4.68 11.36 4.53
C HIS A 184 5.45 10.68 3.38
N GLY A 185 5.16 11.06 2.16
CA GLY A 185 5.74 10.54 0.93
C GLY A 185 4.82 9.59 0.17
N GLU A 186 5.21 9.32 -1.08
CA GLU A 186 4.53 8.36 -1.94
C GLU A 186 5.41 7.11 -2.09
N PHE A 187 4.84 5.96 -1.86
CA PHE A 187 5.55 4.69 -1.88
C PHE A 187 4.96 3.75 -2.94
N VAL A 188 5.83 3.19 -3.74
CA VAL A 188 5.44 2.16 -4.70
C VAL A 188 4.99 0.91 -3.97
N GLY A 189 3.82 0.37 -4.35
CA GLY A 189 3.25 -0.82 -3.72
C GLY A 189 2.51 -0.53 -2.41
N ASN A 190 2.03 0.71 -2.22
CA ASN A 190 1.16 1.05 -1.10
C ASN A 190 -0.05 0.09 -1.06
N ARG A 191 -0.26 -0.53 0.10
CA ARG A 191 -1.30 -1.55 0.34
C ARG A 191 -2.42 -1.08 1.25
N VAL A 192 -2.41 0.18 1.67
CA VAL A 192 -3.45 0.73 2.53
C VAL A 192 -4.78 0.66 1.81
N LEU A 193 -5.77 0.04 2.45
CA LEU A 193 -7.14 0.06 1.93
C LEU A 193 -7.70 1.48 2.02
N SER A 194 -8.35 1.93 0.96
CA SER A 194 -9.09 3.18 0.99
C SER A 194 -10.24 3.11 2.00
N ALA A 195 -10.70 4.28 2.45
CA ALA A 195 -11.86 4.35 3.34
C ALA A 195 -13.10 3.69 2.72
N SER A 196 -13.30 3.78 1.40
CA SER A 196 -14.38 3.11 0.69
C SER A 196 -14.24 1.58 0.72
N GLN A 197 -13.05 1.05 0.54
CA GLN A 197 -12.81 -0.39 0.63
C GLN A 197 -13.03 -0.94 2.05
N GLN A 198 -12.64 -0.18 3.07
CA GLN A 198 -12.89 -0.55 4.47
C GLN A 198 -14.40 -0.52 4.77
N ARG A 199 -15.13 0.51 4.31
CA ARG A 199 -16.58 0.58 4.44
C ARG A 199 -17.28 -0.57 3.73
N LEU A 200 -16.79 -0.97 2.56
CA LEU A 200 -17.37 -2.07 1.79
C LEU A 200 -17.35 -3.39 2.58
N ILE A 201 -16.23 -3.68 3.28
CA ILE A 201 -16.12 -4.84 4.15
C ILE A 201 -17.13 -4.76 5.30
N GLN A 202 -17.22 -3.60 5.98
CA GLN A 202 -18.15 -3.42 7.08
C GLN A 202 -19.60 -3.56 6.61
N GLN A 203 -19.92 -2.96 5.47
CA GLN A 203 -21.25 -2.98 4.87
C GLN A 203 -21.69 -4.39 4.48
N TRP A 204 -20.78 -5.21 3.94
CA TRP A 204 -21.05 -6.62 3.66
C TRP A 204 -21.45 -7.39 4.92
N ILE A 205 -20.80 -7.09 6.04
CA ILE A 205 -21.12 -7.70 7.35
C ILE A 205 -22.50 -7.24 7.80
N ASP A 206 -22.77 -5.94 7.73
CA ASP A 206 -24.06 -5.34 8.15
C ASP A 206 -25.22 -5.82 7.28
N ASP A 207 -24.97 -6.14 6.01
CA ASP A 207 -25.94 -6.72 5.06
C ASP A 207 -26.12 -8.24 5.24
N GLY A 208 -25.54 -8.84 6.28
CA GLY A 208 -25.72 -10.25 6.63
C GLY A 208 -24.87 -11.23 5.82
N LEU A 209 -23.71 -10.79 5.32
CA LEU A 209 -22.73 -11.61 4.61
C LEU A 209 -23.30 -12.22 3.31
N ALA A 210 -24.05 -11.48 2.55
CA ALA A 210 -24.69 -11.98 1.32
C ALA A 210 -23.64 -12.54 0.34
N VAL A 211 -23.91 -13.74 -0.24
CA VAL A 211 -23.00 -14.40 -1.20
C VAL A 211 -23.00 -13.70 -2.56
N GLY A 212 -24.16 -13.29 -3.05
CA GLY A 212 -24.34 -12.71 -4.38
C GLY A 212 -24.57 -13.73 -5.49
N ASP A 213 -24.83 -13.24 -6.69
CA ASP A 213 -25.06 -14.07 -7.86
C ASP A 213 -23.76 -14.71 -8.33
N ARG A 214 -23.83 -15.95 -8.84
CA ARG A 214 -22.68 -16.66 -9.38
C ARG A 214 -22.12 -16.01 -10.65
N ALA A 215 -22.95 -15.29 -11.38
CA ALA A 215 -22.55 -14.57 -12.57
C ALA A 215 -21.60 -13.39 -12.25
N ASP A 216 -21.65 -12.86 -11.01
CA ASP A 216 -20.81 -11.76 -10.57
C ASP A 216 -19.45 -12.24 -10.02
N GLU A 217 -19.22 -13.55 -9.94
CA GLU A 217 -18.00 -14.09 -9.35
C GLU A 217 -16.77 -13.82 -10.24
N PRO A 218 -15.77 -13.05 -9.77
CA PRO A 218 -14.59 -12.80 -10.55
C PRO A 218 -13.75 -14.07 -10.69
N ALA A 219 -13.04 -14.19 -11.80
CA ALA A 219 -12.06 -15.25 -11.95
C ALA A 219 -11.00 -15.14 -10.82
N PRO A 220 -10.68 -16.25 -10.12
CA PRO A 220 -9.64 -16.24 -9.12
C PRO A 220 -8.30 -15.82 -9.74
N PRO A 221 -7.45 -15.07 -9.02
CA PRO A 221 -6.14 -14.71 -9.53
C PRO A 221 -5.30 -15.95 -9.79
N ILE A 222 -4.58 -15.91 -10.89
CA ILE A 222 -3.61 -16.95 -11.24
C ILE A 222 -2.28 -16.54 -10.62
N TYR A 223 -1.79 -17.31 -9.68
CA TYR A 223 -0.47 -17.12 -9.10
C TYR A 223 0.57 -17.91 -9.87
N SER A 224 1.69 -17.28 -10.20
CA SER A 224 2.81 -17.97 -10.85
C SER A 224 3.30 -19.11 -9.95
N LYS A 225 3.49 -20.29 -10.54
CA LYS A 225 4.24 -21.37 -9.90
C LYS A 225 5.72 -21.16 -10.23
N GLY A 226 6.56 -21.01 -9.23
CA GLY A 226 7.97 -20.73 -9.44
C GLY A 226 8.32 -19.24 -9.38
N TRP A 227 9.24 -18.80 -10.23
CA TRP A 227 9.74 -17.44 -10.24
C TRP A 227 8.73 -16.47 -10.86
N ARG A 228 8.39 -15.40 -10.12
CA ARG A 228 7.40 -14.40 -10.58
C ARG A 228 7.95 -13.50 -11.69
N LEU A 229 9.28 -13.26 -11.68
CA LEU A 229 9.96 -12.46 -12.71
C LEU A 229 10.33 -13.28 -13.95
N GLY A 230 9.96 -14.55 -14.01
CA GLY A 230 10.38 -15.51 -15.02
C GLY A 230 11.63 -16.27 -14.59
N GLU A 231 12.19 -17.12 -15.46
CA GLU A 231 13.38 -17.90 -15.12
C GLU A 231 14.59 -16.98 -14.87
N PRO A 232 15.25 -17.09 -13.69
CA PRO A 232 16.42 -16.30 -13.38
C PRO A 232 17.65 -16.76 -14.16
N ASP A 233 18.58 -15.83 -14.39
CA ASP A 233 19.86 -16.13 -15.03
C ASP A 233 20.79 -16.95 -14.10
N LEU A 234 20.63 -16.80 -12.78
CA LEU A 234 21.38 -17.54 -11.76
C LEU A 234 20.48 -17.81 -10.55
N VAL A 235 20.46 -19.06 -10.11
CA VAL A 235 19.82 -19.47 -8.85
C VAL A 235 20.88 -19.76 -7.81
N ILE A 236 20.73 -19.13 -6.65
CA ILE A 236 21.53 -19.40 -5.45
C ILE A 236 20.61 -20.07 -4.43
N GLU A 237 20.97 -21.20 -3.92
CA GLU A 237 20.23 -21.93 -2.90
C GLU A 237 21.04 -22.05 -1.62
N SER A 238 20.38 -22.08 -0.45
CA SER A 238 21.04 -22.40 0.81
C SER A 238 21.81 -23.71 0.67
N PRO A 239 23.09 -23.77 1.04
CA PRO A 239 23.94 -24.96 0.80
C PRO A 239 23.39 -26.23 1.40
N HIS A 240 22.65 -26.13 2.50
CA HIS A 240 21.97 -27.25 3.14
C HIS A 240 20.67 -26.79 3.81
N GLU A 241 19.85 -27.75 4.18
CA GLU A 241 18.62 -27.54 4.91
C GLU A 241 18.93 -27.15 6.37
N PHE A 242 18.39 -26.03 6.81
CA PHE A 242 18.47 -25.57 8.20
C PHE A 242 17.32 -26.16 9.01
N THR A 243 17.61 -26.66 10.18
CA THR A 243 16.59 -27.15 11.12
C THR A 243 16.44 -26.14 12.25
N LEU A 244 15.23 -25.55 12.36
CA LEU A 244 14.87 -24.60 13.41
C LEU A 244 14.12 -25.33 14.53
N ALA A 245 14.53 -25.11 15.77
CA ALA A 245 13.85 -25.64 16.94
C ALA A 245 12.42 -25.10 17.07
N ALA A 246 11.58 -25.81 17.83
CA ALA A 246 10.19 -25.44 18.03
C ALA A 246 10.03 -24.14 18.81
N ASP A 247 10.95 -23.83 19.70
CA ASP A 247 10.97 -22.68 20.61
C ASP A 247 12.38 -22.11 20.71
N GLY A 248 12.52 -21.00 21.40
CA GLY A 248 13.78 -20.27 21.59
C GLY A 248 13.77 -18.90 20.93
N ASP A 249 14.94 -18.29 20.88
CA ASP A 249 15.13 -16.96 20.30
C ASP A 249 15.19 -17.02 18.77
N ASP A 250 14.91 -15.88 18.15
CA ASP A 250 15.08 -15.69 16.71
C ASP A 250 16.50 -16.01 16.25
N THR A 251 16.61 -16.69 15.13
CA THR A 251 17.88 -17.11 14.56
C THR A 251 18.24 -16.29 13.33
N PHE A 252 19.44 -15.72 13.32
CA PHE A 252 20.02 -15.04 12.15
C PHE A 252 21.10 -15.93 11.53
N GLN A 253 20.70 -16.77 10.58
CA GLN A 253 21.58 -17.69 9.88
C GLN A 253 22.15 -17.04 8.62
N HIS A 254 23.48 -17.11 8.46
CA HIS A 254 24.19 -16.63 7.28
C HIS A 254 24.77 -17.80 6.50
N TYR A 255 24.53 -17.81 5.20
CA TYR A 255 25.15 -18.76 4.27
C TYR A 255 26.04 -18.02 3.29
N VAL A 256 27.23 -18.57 3.07
CA VAL A 256 28.21 -18.04 2.11
C VAL A 256 28.21 -18.94 0.88
N VAL A 257 27.88 -18.35 -0.26
CA VAL A 257 27.85 -19.06 -1.55
C VAL A 257 28.84 -18.41 -2.51
N PRO A 258 30.04 -19.01 -2.69
CA PRO A 258 31.00 -18.54 -3.66
C PRO A 258 30.50 -18.74 -5.09
N ILE A 259 30.60 -17.70 -5.91
CA ILE A 259 30.17 -17.72 -7.30
C ILE A 259 31.30 -17.20 -8.19
N GLU A 260 31.53 -17.90 -9.29
CA GLU A 260 32.42 -17.49 -10.38
C GLU A 260 31.56 -17.27 -11.63
N LEU A 261 31.40 -16.01 -12.04
CA LEU A 261 30.69 -15.65 -13.25
C LEU A 261 31.67 -15.63 -14.46
N PRO A 262 31.21 -15.81 -15.70
CA PRO A 262 32.05 -15.69 -16.86
C PRO A 262 32.73 -14.31 -17.01
N GLU A 263 32.04 -13.28 -16.59
CA GLU A 263 32.44 -11.87 -16.63
C GLU A 263 31.69 -11.07 -15.55
N ASP A 264 32.06 -9.82 -15.34
CA ASP A 264 31.28 -8.90 -14.52
C ASP A 264 29.87 -8.77 -15.11
N LYS A 265 28.83 -8.82 -14.28
CA LYS A 265 27.44 -8.71 -14.70
C LYS A 265 26.76 -7.48 -14.08
N THR A 266 25.75 -6.98 -14.78
CA THR A 266 24.86 -5.94 -14.24
C THR A 266 23.58 -6.58 -13.77
N LEU A 267 23.37 -6.61 -12.45
CA LEU A 267 22.14 -7.10 -11.84
C LEU A 267 21.02 -6.07 -12.01
N ILE A 268 19.86 -6.52 -12.47
CA ILE A 268 18.67 -5.71 -12.71
C ILE A 268 17.45 -6.13 -11.90
N GLY A 269 17.54 -7.24 -11.21
CA GLY A 269 16.47 -7.73 -10.35
C GLY A 269 16.90 -8.93 -9.54
N PHE A 270 16.22 -9.15 -8.45
CA PHE A 270 16.34 -10.37 -7.68
C PHE A 270 14.96 -10.81 -7.15
N GLU A 271 14.82 -12.09 -6.92
CA GLU A 271 13.64 -12.68 -6.32
C GLU A 271 14.07 -13.68 -5.26
N PHE A 272 13.51 -13.56 -4.07
CA PHE A 272 13.73 -14.51 -2.99
C PHE A 272 12.52 -15.44 -2.87
N GLN A 273 12.79 -16.73 -2.69
CA GLN A 273 11.80 -17.75 -2.41
C GLN A 273 12.14 -18.44 -1.10
N PRO A 274 11.35 -18.22 -0.03
CA PRO A 274 11.54 -18.95 1.22
C PRO A 274 11.28 -20.44 1.00
N GLY A 275 12.11 -21.28 1.56
CA GLY A 275 11.89 -22.73 1.61
C GLY A 275 10.71 -23.07 2.53
N ASN A 276 10.61 -22.35 3.64
CA ASN A 276 9.49 -22.42 4.57
C ASN A 276 8.97 -21.03 4.95
N PRO A 277 7.92 -20.54 4.30
CA PRO A 277 7.38 -19.21 4.56
C PRO A 277 6.78 -19.04 5.96
N ALA A 278 6.56 -20.12 6.71
CA ALA A 278 6.04 -20.04 8.08
C ALA A 278 7.08 -19.59 9.11
N ILE A 279 8.36 -19.77 8.82
CA ILE A 279 9.46 -19.46 9.75
C ILE A 279 10.43 -18.40 9.23
N VAL A 280 10.46 -18.12 7.92
CA VAL A 280 11.33 -17.09 7.35
C VAL A 280 10.70 -15.72 7.54
N HIS A 281 11.18 -14.97 8.54
CA HIS A 281 10.70 -13.63 8.86
C HIS A 281 11.18 -12.58 7.87
N HIS A 282 12.48 -12.61 7.50
CA HIS A 282 13.03 -11.84 6.38
C HIS A 282 14.34 -12.43 5.90
N ALA A 283 14.77 -12.00 4.73
CA ALA A 283 16.07 -12.32 4.16
C ALA A 283 16.78 -11.06 3.68
N VAL A 284 18.10 -11.01 3.85
CA VAL A 284 18.96 -9.99 3.27
C VAL A 284 20.06 -10.67 2.46
N VAL A 285 20.30 -10.17 1.25
CA VAL A 285 21.33 -10.68 0.36
C VAL A 285 22.44 -9.66 0.26
N PHE A 286 23.61 -10.02 0.78
CA PHE A 286 24.83 -9.23 0.66
C PHE A 286 25.78 -9.88 -0.35
N TYR A 287 26.84 -9.17 -0.70
CA TYR A 287 27.97 -9.76 -1.40
C TYR A 287 29.30 -9.25 -0.86
N ASP A 288 30.30 -10.15 -0.88
CA ASP A 288 31.67 -9.92 -0.47
C ASP A 288 32.61 -10.21 -1.63
N THR A 289 33.60 -9.35 -1.82
CA THR A 289 34.65 -9.47 -2.85
C THR A 289 36.04 -9.68 -2.26
N MET A 290 36.16 -9.73 -0.92
CA MET A 290 37.41 -9.84 -0.20
C MET A 290 37.61 -11.23 0.43
N GLY A 291 36.63 -12.12 0.32
CA GLY A 291 36.66 -13.45 0.93
C GLY A 291 36.59 -13.42 2.46
N SER A 292 36.12 -12.32 3.04
CA SER A 292 35.93 -12.16 4.48
C SER A 292 34.86 -13.08 5.02
N ALA A 293 33.80 -13.26 4.24
CA ALA A 293 32.70 -14.15 4.55
C ALA A 293 33.14 -15.59 4.65
N ARG A 294 33.88 -16.10 3.66
CA ARG A 294 34.47 -17.46 3.68
C ARG A 294 35.40 -17.71 4.85
N LYS A 295 36.21 -16.71 5.21
CA LYS A 295 37.11 -16.80 6.36
C LYS A 295 36.37 -16.87 7.69
N LYS A 296 35.18 -16.26 7.76
CA LYS A 296 34.33 -16.33 8.96
C LYS A 296 33.59 -17.66 9.01
N ASP A 297 32.99 -18.08 7.90
CA ASP A 297 32.30 -19.35 7.75
C ASP A 297 33.21 -20.57 8.10
N ALA A 298 34.44 -20.55 7.64
CA ALA A 298 35.41 -21.60 7.93
C ALA A 298 35.77 -21.77 9.42
N LYS A 299 35.31 -20.89 10.31
CA LYS A 299 35.51 -21.00 11.77
C LYS A 299 34.40 -21.80 12.45
N THR A 300 33.33 -22.08 11.76
CA THR A 300 32.19 -22.88 12.23
C THR A 300 32.29 -24.30 11.65
N PRO A 301 31.93 -25.34 12.42
CA PRO A 301 32.02 -26.74 11.92
C PRO A 301 30.93 -27.04 10.88
N GLU A 302 29.79 -26.38 10.98
CA GLU A 302 28.68 -26.50 10.05
C GLU A 302 28.76 -25.35 9.04
N PRO A 303 28.35 -25.56 7.76
CA PRO A 303 28.29 -24.50 6.78
C PRO A 303 27.33 -23.37 7.20
N GLY A 304 27.83 -22.15 7.14
CA GLY A 304 27.11 -20.96 7.62
C GLY A 304 27.51 -20.62 9.06
N TYR A 305 27.09 -19.44 9.46
CA TYR A 305 27.35 -18.92 10.80
C TYR A 305 26.19 -18.04 11.27
N GLN A 306 26.12 -17.78 12.56
CA GLN A 306 25.07 -16.95 13.15
C GLN A 306 25.66 -15.64 13.70
N THR A 307 25.00 -14.53 13.39
CA THR A 307 25.27 -13.21 14.00
C THR A 307 24.01 -12.36 13.99
N PHE A 308 23.77 -11.65 15.07
CA PHE A 308 22.59 -10.81 15.20
C PHE A 308 22.66 -9.59 14.26
N GLY A 309 21.62 -9.38 13.46
CA GLY A 309 21.32 -8.16 12.71
C GLY A 309 22.24 -7.81 11.54
N SER A 310 23.52 -8.17 11.61
CA SER A 310 24.50 -7.87 10.54
C SER A 310 25.33 -9.11 10.20
N PRO A 311 25.99 -9.16 9.04
CA PRO A 311 26.89 -10.29 8.71
C PRO A 311 28.14 -10.36 9.57
N GLY A 312 28.38 -9.36 10.43
CA GLY A 312 29.55 -9.32 11.33
C GLY A 312 30.90 -9.25 10.62
N ILE A 313 30.90 -8.80 9.38
CA ILE A 313 32.05 -8.52 8.51
C ILE A 313 31.73 -7.32 7.63
N PRO A 314 32.74 -6.59 7.12
CA PRO A 314 32.54 -5.65 6.03
C PRO A 314 32.06 -6.39 4.78
N VAL A 315 31.03 -5.87 4.13
CA VAL A 315 30.51 -6.37 2.87
C VAL A 315 30.74 -5.37 1.74
N ALA A 316 30.84 -5.84 0.51
CA ALA A 316 31.02 -4.97 -0.65
C ALA A 316 29.72 -4.27 -1.05
N GLY A 317 28.55 -4.83 -0.66
CA GLY A 317 27.25 -4.22 -0.86
C GLY A 317 26.08 -5.14 -0.52
N VAL A 318 24.89 -4.59 -0.70
CA VAL A 318 23.61 -5.28 -0.53
C VAL A 318 22.96 -5.44 -1.88
N VAL A 319 22.56 -6.65 -2.22
CA VAL A 319 21.79 -6.97 -3.45
C VAL A 319 20.33 -6.59 -3.25
N GLY A 320 19.78 -6.91 -2.09
CA GLY A 320 18.41 -6.62 -1.73
C GLY A 320 17.97 -7.31 -0.44
N PHE A 321 16.73 -7.09 -0.11
CA PHE A 321 16.08 -7.74 1.02
C PHE A 321 14.70 -8.22 0.62
N TRP A 322 14.18 -9.17 1.38
CA TRP A 322 12.84 -9.69 1.25
C TRP A 322 12.17 -9.80 2.62
N ALA A 323 10.90 -9.51 2.65
CA ALA A 323 10.01 -9.80 3.77
C ALA A 323 8.67 -10.34 3.23
N PRO A 324 7.89 -11.06 4.06
CA PRO A 324 6.58 -11.57 3.67
C PRO A 324 5.70 -10.50 3.05
N GLY A 325 5.11 -10.82 1.89
CA GLY A 325 4.26 -9.89 1.13
C GLY A 325 5.00 -8.98 0.16
N MET A 326 6.33 -8.95 0.12
CA MET A 326 7.06 -8.20 -0.91
C MET A 326 6.87 -8.84 -2.29
N THR A 327 6.54 -8.00 -3.28
CA THR A 327 6.45 -8.41 -4.67
C THR A 327 7.79 -8.12 -5.36
N PRO A 328 8.45 -9.13 -5.95
CA PRO A 328 9.69 -8.90 -6.69
C PRO A 328 9.42 -8.04 -7.92
N ARG A 329 10.42 -7.23 -8.29
CA ARG A 329 10.38 -6.36 -9.49
C ARG A 329 11.76 -6.15 -10.06
N PHE A 330 11.80 -5.85 -11.34
CA PHE A 330 13.02 -5.35 -11.97
C PHE A 330 13.30 -3.91 -11.53
N LEU A 331 14.56 -3.54 -11.54
CA LEU A 331 14.99 -2.15 -11.42
C LEU A 331 14.54 -1.37 -12.67
N PRO A 332 14.36 -0.04 -12.55
CA PRO A 332 14.16 0.83 -13.72
C PRO A 332 15.21 0.58 -14.81
N ASP A 333 14.82 0.81 -16.07
CA ASP A 333 15.64 0.42 -17.23
C ASP A 333 17.01 1.09 -17.32
N ASP A 334 17.22 2.17 -16.61
CA ASP A 334 18.46 2.92 -16.55
C ASP A 334 19.32 2.63 -15.29
N ILE A 335 18.90 1.72 -14.41
CA ILE A 335 19.56 1.43 -13.14
C ILE A 335 20.02 -0.03 -13.09
N GLY A 336 21.20 -0.27 -12.49
CA GLY A 336 21.71 -1.61 -12.21
C GLY A 336 22.74 -1.65 -11.08
N TYR A 337 23.05 -2.86 -10.62
CA TYR A 337 24.14 -3.14 -9.69
C TYR A 337 25.26 -3.88 -10.43
N ARG A 338 26.49 -3.44 -10.27
CA ARG A 338 27.63 -4.19 -10.78
C ARG A 338 27.98 -5.33 -9.85
N ILE A 339 27.91 -6.55 -10.34
CA ILE A 339 28.36 -7.78 -9.68
C ILE A 339 29.66 -8.22 -10.33
N PRO A 340 30.78 -8.25 -9.58
CA PRO A 340 32.06 -8.72 -10.10
C PRO A 340 32.03 -10.19 -10.51
N LYS A 341 32.89 -10.56 -11.44
CA LYS A 341 33.05 -11.94 -11.88
C LYS A 341 33.25 -12.93 -10.74
N THR A 342 34.15 -12.63 -9.80
CA THR A 342 34.38 -13.44 -8.60
C THR A 342 33.74 -12.77 -7.41
N VAL A 343 32.78 -13.43 -6.78
CA VAL A 343 31.97 -12.86 -5.69
C VAL A 343 31.49 -13.95 -4.74
N ASP A 344 31.41 -13.63 -3.45
CA ASP A 344 30.70 -14.44 -2.46
C ASP A 344 29.37 -13.79 -2.16
N PHE A 345 28.28 -14.47 -2.45
CA PHE A 345 26.96 -14.04 -1.96
C PHE A 345 26.76 -14.52 -0.53
N LEU A 346 26.22 -13.64 0.30
CA LEU A 346 25.83 -13.96 1.67
C LEU A 346 24.31 -13.86 1.75
N LEU A 347 23.70 -14.98 2.01
CA LEU A 347 22.27 -15.05 2.32
C LEU A 347 22.10 -15.03 3.83
N GLN A 348 21.55 -13.95 4.37
CA GLN A 348 21.10 -13.88 5.75
C GLN A 348 19.62 -14.24 5.80
N LEU A 349 19.28 -15.21 6.62
CA LEU A 349 17.90 -15.59 6.95
C LEU A 349 17.63 -15.25 8.40
N HIS A 350 16.61 -14.45 8.64
CA HIS A 350 16.03 -14.27 9.96
C HIS A 350 14.88 -15.26 10.11
N LEU A 351 15.01 -16.19 11.01
CA LEU A 351 14.10 -17.29 11.25
C LEU A 351 13.44 -17.13 12.61
N HIS A 352 12.11 -17.30 12.65
CA HIS A 352 11.29 -17.21 13.86
C HIS A 352 10.65 -18.58 14.17
N PRO A 353 10.79 -19.13 15.40
CA PRO A 353 10.19 -20.40 15.79
C PRO A 353 8.66 -20.40 15.67
N SER A 354 8.11 -21.47 15.12
CA SER A 354 6.65 -21.62 14.88
C SER A 354 5.91 -22.44 15.95
N GLY A 355 6.59 -22.85 16.99
CA GLY A 355 6.05 -23.77 18.00
C GLY A 355 6.24 -25.26 17.68
N LYS A 356 6.90 -25.58 16.58
CA LYS A 356 7.25 -26.96 16.18
C LYS A 356 8.59 -26.99 15.45
N LEU A 357 9.20 -28.18 15.38
CA LEU A 357 10.42 -28.38 14.62
C LEU A 357 10.16 -28.13 13.14
N GLU A 358 10.86 -27.18 12.57
CA GLU A 358 10.72 -26.77 11.17
C GLU A 358 12.03 -26.86 10.42
N LYS A 359 11.95 -26.88 9.09
CA LYS A 359 13.09 -26.91 8.21
C LYS A 359 12.94 -25.84 7.15
N ASP A 360 14.06 -25.25 6.75
CA ASP A 360 14.13 -24.27 5.67
C ASP A 360 15.27 -24.57 4.70
N ARG A 361 15.01 -24.35 3.42
CA ARG A 361 15.99 -24.31 2.35
C ARG A 361 15.58 -23.26 1.32
N SER A 362 15.94 -22.03 1.62
CA SER A 362 15.60 -20.87 0.82
C SER A 362 16.48 -20.72 -0.42
N ARG A 363 15.98 -20.03 -1.43
CA ARG A 363 16.68 -19.78 -2.69
C ARG A 363 16.45 -18.37 -3.21
N ILE A 364 17.38 -17.89 -4.04
CA ILE A 364 17.39 -16.57 -4.65
C ILE A 364 17.55 -16.73 -6.15
N GLY A 365 16.71 -16.07 -6.93
CA GLY A 365 16.90 -15.87 -8.37
C GLY A 365 17.52 -14.50 -8.65
N LEU A 366 18.58 -14.47 -9.42
CA LEU A 366 19.25 -13.26 -9.87
C LEU A 366 19.02 -13.07 -11.37
N TYR A 367 18.73 -11.82 -11.76
CA TYR A 367 18.43 -11.44 -13.14
C TYR A 367 19.44 -10.40 -13.59
N PHE A 368 20.12 -10.67 -14.68
CA PHE A 368 21.16 -9.80 -15.23
C PHE A 368 20.68 -9.07 -16.48
N ALA A 369 21.23 -7.88 -16.71
CA ALA A 369 21.02 -7.17 -17.95
C ALA A 369 21.53 -8.01 -19.13
N LYS A 370 20.77 -8.04 -20.22
CA LYS A 370 21.20 -8.71 -21.45
C LYS A 370 22.41 -7.97 -22.03
N ASN A 371 23.29 -8.71 -22.70
CA ASN A 371 24.49 -8.16 -23.33
C ASN A 371 24.11 -6.99 -24.27
N GLY A 372 24.79 -5.86 -24.13
CA GLY A 372 24.54 -4.64 -24.90
C GLY A 372 23.45 -3.72 -24.33
N ALA A 373 22.76 -4.08 -23.26
CA ALA A 373 21.84 -3.18 -22.59
C ALA A 373 22.63 -2.20 -21.70
N GLU A 374 22.68 -0.95 -22.09
CA GLU A 374 23.30 0.10 -21.29
C GLU A 374 22.45 0.43 -20.07
N ARG A 375 23.10 0.44 -18.90
CA ARG A 375 22.55 0.90 -17.63
C ARG A 375 23.41 2.05 -17.13
N PRO A 376 23.12 3.30 -17.53
CA PRO A 376 24.02 4.43 -17.27
C PRO A 376 24.15 4.80 -15.80
N ARG A 377 23.15 4.43 -14.98
CA ARG A 377 23.17 4.69 -13.55
C ARG A 377 23.44 3.41 -12.76
N MET A 378 24.60 3.35 -12.13
CA MET A 378 24.92 2.26 -11.22
C MET A 378 24.57 2.66 -9.80
N MET A 379 23.82 1.82 -9.10
CA MET A 379 23.50 2.06 -7.69
C MET A 379 24.75 1.99 -6.83
N SER A 380 24.81 2.88 -5.85
CA SER A 380 25.87 2.85 -4.82
C SER A 380 25.82 1.53 -4.06
N ARG A 381 27.01 1.01 -3.76
CA ARG A 381 27.18 -0.25 -3.04
C ARG A 381 26.89 -0.11 -1.54
N VAL A 382 26.99 1.10 -1.02
CA VAL A 382 26.80 1.38 0.40
C VAL A 382 25.45 2.09 0.54
N PRO A 383 24.47 1.48 1.22
CA PRO A 383 23.22 2.17 1.50
C PRO A 383 23.50 3.37 2.42
N LEU A 384 22.82 4.49 2.15
CA LEU A 384 22.76 5.59 3.10
C LEU A 384 21.93 5.12 4.29
N VAL A 385 22.57 4.97 5.44
CA VAL A 385 21.90 4.59 6.69
C VAL A 385 21.73 5.83 7.53
N LEU A 386 20.47 6.20 7.78
CA LEU A 386 20.10 7.26 8.73
C LEU A 386 19.45 6.58 9.93
N GLY A 387 20.03 6.75 11.10
CA GLY A 387 19.50 6.12 12.31
C GLY A 387 20.45 6.22 13.50
N THR A 388 19.98 5.69 14.61
CA THR A 388 20.77 5.55 15.84
C THR A 388 20.64 4.12 16.37
N LEU A 389 21.73 3.57 16.87
CA LEU A 389 21.73 2.31 17.65
C LEU A 389 21.57 2.59 19.16
N MET A 390 21.61 3.86 19.56
CA MET A 390 21.41 4.31 20.93
C MET A 390 19.91 4.49 21.17
N ILE A 391 19.24 3.37 21.42
CA ILE A 391 17.80 3.33 21.65
C ILE A 391 17.59 3.04 23.14
N ASP A 392 17.09 4.03 23.87
CA ASP A 392 16.66 3.90 25.26
C ASP A 392 15.23 4.43 25.36
N VAL A 393 14.29 3.51 25.52
CA VAL A 393 12.86 3.85 25.63
C VAL A 393 12.45 3.63 27.08
N PRO A 394 12.11 4.71 27.83
CA PRO A 394 11.69 4.58 29.21
C PRO A 394 10.46 3.70 29.38
N ALA A 395 10.46 2.85 30.40
CA ALA A 395 9.34 1.99 30.71
C ALA A 395 8.06 2.79 30.98
N GLY A 396 6.94 2.40 30.35
CA GLY A 396 5.65 3.05 30.53
C GLY A 396 5.41 4.29 29.67
N GLU A 397 6.37 4.73 28.86
CA GLU A 397 6.19 5.82 27.91
C GLU A 397 5.42 5.35 26.69
N SER A 398 4.28 5.99 26.41
CA SER A 398 3.40 5.61 25.29
C SER A 398 3.84 6.17 23.95
N SER A 399 4.70 7.21 23.95
CA SER A 399 5.22 7.86 22.75
C SER A 399 6.61 8.40 23.02
N HIS A 400 7.63 7.76 22.46
CA HIS A 400 9.02 8.14 22.61
C HIS A 400 9.60 8.57 21.28
N VAL A 401 10.24 9.76 21.25
CA VAL A 401 10.82 10.34 20.06
C VAL A 401 12.35 10.29 20.14
N LEU A 402 12.95 9.48 19.28
CA LEU A 402 14.38 9.46 19.07
C LEU A 402 14.75 10.36 17.88
N ARG A 403 15.78 11.16 18.05
CA ARG A 403 16.33 12.01 16.99
C ARG A 403 17.81 11.66 16.78
N SER A 404 18.21 11.56 15.51
CA SER A 404 19.60 11.39 15.09
C SER A 404 19.93 12.46 14.07
N GLU A 405 21.06 13.15 14.24
CA GLU A 405 21.61 14.13 13.30
C GLU A 405 22.71 13.48 12.45
#